data_79c8d21901b861d9dd8453a83e7b53ff
#
_entry.id   79c8d21901b861d9dd8453a83e7b53ff
#
_cell.length_a   1.000
_cell.length_b   1.000
_cell.length_c   1.000
_cell.angle_alpha   90.00
_cell.angle_beta   90.00
_cell.angle_gamma   90.00
#
_symmetry.space_group_name_H-M   'P 1'
#
loop_
_entity.id
_entity.type
_entity.pdbx_description
1 polymer ?
#
loop_
_entity_poly.entity_id
_entity_poly.type
_entity_poly.pdbx_seq_one_letter_code
_entity_poly.pdbx_strand_id
1 'polypeptide(L)'
;LTASTAPRRAAVLLLAVASLFAAFAAGAEAKSAKGTTVKVMSRNLYLGADLTPAIQSTSTESFIEANGGIVRQVEATNFPVRAKGLAKEILGEEPDLVGLQEVALWREAPPSLGPVFSGRPEATKVKYDFLKLLLAQLNKGKALYRPVVVQDEFDFEAPANANGLPGDGPGGTGLLANAEVNGRLTMRDVILARIGAGVVTSNPKNANFSKLLVVKVAGAKEISVTRGWTSVDATVRGSKKFHFVNTHLEAFDNEAEYPSVRAQQAGELVAPGGPAASKLPVILVGDLNSDVKTEVKPGDGQAYRVMTKAGFRERATGKPTGCCIDSSYDLKTGSNKEMNHKVDHIMTDDPKQVKLLESAVTGRAKSNGYWDSDHAGLFSALNILR
;
A
#
# COMPACT_ATOMS: atom_id res chain seq x y z
N LEU A 1 -68.18 0.90 -51.94
CA LEU A 1 -67.99 -0.48 -52.38
C LEU A 1 -66.48 -0.82 -52.13
N THR A 2 -66.01 -1.60 -51.23
CA THR A 2 -66.39 -2.79 -50.52
C THR A 2 -65.51 -2.97 -49.29
N ALA A 3 -66.12 -3.46 -48.21
CA ALA A 3 -65.44 -3.88 -47.01
C ALA A 3 -64.65 -5.18 -47.23
N SER A 4 -63.55 -5.41 -46.44
CA SER A 4 -63.14 -6.76 -46.09
C SER A 4 -62.20 -6.71 -44.86
N THR A 5 -62.80 -7.04 -43.73
CA THR A 5 -62.45 -8.01 -42.67
C THR A 5 -60.99 -8.34 -42.42
N ALA A 6 -60.56 -7.98 -41.23
CA ALA A 6 -59.39 -8.52 -40.51
C ALA A 6 -59.61 -10.01 -40.16
N PRO A 7 -58.50 -10.73 -39.89
CA PRO A 7 -58.63 -11.82 -38.90
C PRO A 7 -57.62 -11.60 -37.68
N ARG A 8 -58.28 -11.74 -36.55
CA ARG A 8 -57.72 -12.03 -35.23
C ARG A 8 -56.82 -13.29 -35.27
N ARG A 9 -55.50 -13.15 -35.27
CA ARG A 9 -54.54 -14.21 -34.89
C ARG A 9 -53.19 -13.63 -34.53
N ALA A 10 -53.09 -12.89 -33.42
CA ALA A 10 -51.81 -12.44 -32.90
C ALA A 10 -51.78 -12.23 -31.37
N ALA A 11 -52.58 -13.02 -30.64
CA ALA A 11 -52.67 -12.84 -29.18
C ALA A 11 -52.38 -14.11 -28.36
N VAL A 12 -51.74 -15.13 -28.92
CA VAL A 12 -51.47 -16.39 -28.18
C VAL A 12 -49.97 -16.76 -28.13
N LEU A 13 -49.07 -16.00 -28.76
CA LEU A 13 -47.63 -16.36 -28.77
C LEU A 13 -46.74 -15.55 -27.80
N LEU A 14 -47.30 -14.65 -26.97
CA LEU A 14 -46.55 -13.81 -26.03
C LEU A 14 -46.61 -14.26 -24.56
N LEU A 15 -47.35 -15.33 -24.24
CA LEU A 15 -47.46 -15.87 -22.88
C LEU A 15 -46.64 -17.15 -22.64
N ALA A 16 -45.99 -17.72 -23.66
CA ALA A 16 -45.18 -18.92 -23.51
C ALA A 16 -43.66 -18.66 -23.36
N VAL A 17 -43.19 -17.42 -23.60
CA VAL A 17 -41.76 -17.07 -23.48
C VAL A 17 -41.42 -16.48 -22.09
N ALA A 18 -42.41 -15.95 -21.37
CA ALA A 18 -42.21 -15.44 -20.01
C ALA A 18 -42.11 -16.56 -18.95
N SER A 19 -42.53 -17.79 -19.25
CA SER A 19 -42.49 -18.89 -18.28
C SER A 19 -41.21 -19.74 -18.34
N LEU A 20 -40.34 -19.55 -19.33
CA LEU A 20 -39.05 -20.27 -19.45
C LEU A 20 -37.88 -19.55 -18.81
N PHE A 21 -37.98 -18.25 -18.50
CA PHE A 21 -36.92 -17.52 -17.79
C PHE A 21 -37.05 -17.54 -16.26
N ALA A 22 -38.19 -18.00 -15.72
CA ALA A 22 -38.38 -18.14 -14.28
C ALA A 22 -37.88 -19.48 -13.69
N ALA A 23 -37.54 -20.45 -14.53
CA ALA A 23 -37.12 -21.78 -14.09
C ALA A 23 -35.60 -21.99 -14.01
N PHE A 24 -34.76 -21.00 -14.42
CA PHE A 24 -33.32 -21.09 -14.31
C PHE A 24 -32.72 -20.25 -13.16
N ALA A 25 -33.53 -19.58 -12.35
CA ALA A 25 -33.06 -18.83 -11.17
C ALA A 25 -33.20 -19.58 -9.84
N ALA A 26 -33.65 -20.84 -9.87
CA ALA A 26 -33.80 -21.65 -8.66
C ALA A 26 -32.95 -22.92 -8.75
N GLY A 27 -31.64 -22.76 -8.59
CA GLY A 27 -30.83 -23.97 -8.60
C GLY A 27 -29.30 -23.79 -8.53
N ALA A 28 -28.81 -22.89 -7.69
CA ALA A 28 -27.49 -23.02 -7.12
C ALA A 28 -27.42 -22.18 -5.83
N GLU A 29 -28.19 -22.49 -4.83
CA GLU A 29 -27.73 -22.28 -3.46
C GLU A 29 -26.55 -23.23 -3.27
N ALA A 30 -25.36 -22.79 -3.69
CA ALA A 30 -24.13 -23.35 -3.20
C ALA A 30 -24.25 -23.30 -1.68
N LYS A 31 -24.31 -24.46 -1.01
CA LYS A 31 -24.27 -24.58 0.46
C LYS A 31 -23.15 -23.68 0.90
N SER A 32 -23.48 -22.48 1.39
CA SER A 32 -22.53 -21.52 1.95
C SER A 32 -21.73 -22.31 2.99
N ALA A 33 -20.44 -22.54 2.69
CA ALA A 33 -19.58 -23.17 3.66
C ALA A 33 -19.68 -22.36 4.96
N LYS A 34 -20.04 -23.01 6.07
CA LYS A 34 -20.24 -22.37 7.38
C LYS A 34 -19.00 -21.55 7.74
N GLY A 35 -19.05 -20.24 7.59
CA GLY A 35 -17.92 -19.34 7.84
C GLY A 35 -18.41 -17.90 8.01
N THR A 36 -17.47 -17.00 8.26
CA THR A 36 -17.73 -15.57 8.43
C THR A 36 -16.96 -14.79 7.38
N THR A 37 -17.63 -13.89 6.68
CA THR A 37 -16.98 -12.99 5.72
C THR A 37 -16.14 -11.96 6.47
N VAL A 38 -14.88 -11.85 6.10
CA VAL A 38 -13.91 -10.85 6.56
C VAL A 38 -13.42 -10.08 5.35
N LYS A 39 -13.51 -8.76 5.40
CA LYS A 39 -13.07 -7.85 4.35
C LYS A 39 -11.70 -7.29 4.71
N VAL A 40 -10.73 -7.41 3.83
CA VAL A 40 -9.36 -6.91 4.04
C VAL A 40 -8.89 -6.09 2.85
N MET A 41 -7.98 -5.14 3.10
CA MET A 41 -7.41 -4.28 2.07
C MET A 41 -5.91 -4.09 2.29
N SER A 42 -5.14 -4.05 1.21
CA SER A 42 -3.76 -3.57 1.15
C SER A 42 -3.73 -2.25 0.39
N ARG A 43 -3.06 -1.22 0.94
CA ARG A 43 -3.00 0.09 0.29
C ARG A 43 -1.69 0.81 0.57
N ASN A 44 -0.79 0.82 -0.42
CA ASN A 44 0.37 1.71 -0.43
C ASN A 44 -0.12 3.15 -0.71
N LEU A 45 0.27 4.12 0.13
CA LEU A 45 -0.20 5.50 0.07
C LEU A 45 0.66 6.38 -0.82
N TYR A 46 1.82 5.91 -1.27
CA TYR A 46 2.88 6.69 -1.90
C TYR A 46 3.39 7.81 -0.99
N LEU A 47 4.62 7.71 -0.54
CA LEU A 47 5.25 8.63 0.42
C LEU A 47 5.36 10.08 -0.08
N GLY A 48 5.11 10.31 -1.38
CA GLY A 48 4.96 11.62 -1.99
C GLY A 48 6.10 12.03 -2.90
N ALA A 49 7.19 11.27 -3.00
CA ALA A 49 8.31 11.59 -3.87
C ALA A 49 9.11 10.34 -4.27
N ASP A 50 9.84 10.43 -5.38
CA ASP A 50 10.89 9.49 -5.76
C ASP A 50 12.18 9.80 -4.99
N LEU A 51 12.69 8.85 -4.22
CA LEU A 51 13.92 8.99 -3.44
C LEU A 51 15.19 8.64 -4.25
N THR A 52 15.05 8.05 -5.42
CA THR A 52 16.17 7.59 -6.27
C THR A 52 17.22 8.66 -6.53
N PRO A 53 16.87 9.93 -6.84
CA PRO A 53 17.87 10.96 -7.10
C PRO A 53 18.81 11.23 -5.89
N ALA A 54 18.26 11.16 -4.66
CA ALA A 54 19.07 11.34 -3.46
C ALA A 54 19.98 10.12 -3.21
N ILE A 55 19.49 8.91 -3.45
CA ILE A 55 20.27 7.66 -3.33
C ILE A 55 21.43 7.65 -4.33
N GLN A 56 21.21 8.15 -5.54
CA GLN A 56 22.20 8.18 -6.63
C GLN A 56 23.15 9.39 -6.57
N SER A 57 23.00 10.29 -5.59
CA SER A 57 23.85 11.46 -5.47
C SER A 57 25.32 11.10 -5.19
N THR A 58 26.26 11.78 -5.87
CA THR A 58 27.69 11.51 -5.78
C THR A 58 28.48 12.56 -5.00
N SER A 59 27.85 13.69 -4.66
CA SER A 59 28.42 14.76 -3.85
C SER A 59 27.40 15.31 -2.85
N THR A 60 27.87 16.06 -1.85
CA THR A 60 26.97 16.73 -0.89
C THR A 60 26.07 17.75 -1.58
N GLU A 61 26.58 18.48 -2.56
CA GLU A 61 25.82 19.47 -3.32
C GLU A 61 24.70 18.78 -4.11
N SER A 62 25.02 17.72 -4.88
CA SER A 62 24.01 16.98 -5.64
C SER A 62 22.98 16.30 -4.73
N PHE A 63 23.38 15.93 -3.52
CA PHE A 63 22.48 15.37 -2.50
C PHE A 63 21.50 16.41 -1.96
N ILE A 64 21.95 17.64 -1.67
CA ILE A 64 21.10 18.77 -1.24
C ILE A 64 20.10 19.13 -2.35
N GLU A 65 20.53 19.20 -3.60
CA GLU A 65 19.67 19.46 -4.75
C GLU A 65 18.61 18.36 -4.94
N ALA A 66 19.02 17.11 -4.85
CA ALA A 66 18.11 15.98 -4.97
C ALA A 66 17.05 15.97 -3.84
N ASN A 67 17.46 16.24 -2.59
CA ASN A 67 16.52 16.39 -1.47
C ASN A 67 15.57 17.58 -1.67
N GLY A 68 16.06 18.68 -2.28
CA GLY A 68 15.21 19.79 -2.68
C GLY A 68 14.12 19.37 -3.67
N GLY A 69 14.49 18.58 -4.69
CA GLY A 69 13.54 17.97 -5.62
C GLY A 69 12.50 17.11 -4.91
N ILE A 70 12.92 16.28 -3.95
CA ILE A 70 12.04 15.46 -3.12
C ILE A 70 11.04 16.32 -2.33
N VAL A 71 11.50 17.37 -1.64
CA VAL A 71 10.64 18.28 -0.87
C VAL A 71 9.59 18.93 -1.76
N ARG A 72 9.99 19.44 -2.93
CA ARG A 72 9.08 20.04 -3.92
C ARG A 72 8.07 19.03 -4.46
N GLN A 73 8.49 17.78 -4.70
CA GLN A 73 7.62 16.73 -5.18
C GLN A 73 6.57 16.34 -4.13
N VAL A 74 6.97 16.21 -2.85
CA VAL A 74 6.03 15.98 -1.73
C VAL A 74 4.93 17.05 -1.68
N GLU A 75 5.27 18.31 -1.93
CA GLU A 75 4.29 19.39 -1.99
C GLU A 75 3.40 19.28 -3.24
N ALA A 76 3.99 19.01 -4.41
CA ALA A 76 3.27 18.90 -5.68
C ALA A 76 2.28 17.72 -5.69
N THR A 77 2.63 16.60 -5.05
CA THR A 77 1.76 15.40 -4.92
C THR A 77 0.62 15.58 -3.92
N ASN A 78 0.63 16.62 -3.12
CA ASN A 78 -0.48 17.16 -2.32
C ASN A 78 -1.28 16.10 -1.56
N PHE A 79 -0.66 15.44 -0.58
CA PHE A 79 -1.32 14.39 0.18
C PHE A 79 -2.66 14.79 0.84
N PRO A 80 -2.87 16.04 1.34
CA PRO A 80 -4.18 16.47 1.83
C PRO A 80 -5.34 16.31 0.82
N VAL A 81 -5.06 16.44 -0.48
CA VAL A 81 -6.05 16.17 -1.54
C VAL A 81 -6.17 14.66 -1.79
N ARG A 82 -5.05 13.96 -1.93
CA ARG A 82 -5.02 12.49 -2.15
C ARG A 82 -5.69 11.71 -1.03
N ALA A 83 -5.53 12.13 0.22
CA ALA A 83 -6.17 11.52 1.38
C ALA A 83 -7.71 11.45 1.27
N LYS A 84 -8.34 12.37 0.53
CA LYS A 84 -9.80 12.35 0.27
C LYS A 84 -10.18 11.19 -0.66
N GLY A 85 -9.39 10.96 -1.69
CA GLY A 85 -9.60 9.86 -2.62
C GLY A 85 -9.31 8.51 -1.99
N LEU A 86 -8.17 8.37 -1.29
CA LEU A 86 -7.81 7.18 -0.51
C LEU A 86 -8.91 6.83 0.51
N ALA A 87 -9.43 7.83 1.22
CA ALA A 87 -10.54 7.61 2.15
C ALA A 87 -11.81 7.14 1.42
N LYS A 88 -12.13 7.70 0.24
CA LYS A 88 -13.26 7.27 -0.58
C LYS A 88 -13.13 5.81 -1.01
N GLU A 89 -11.93 5.37 -1.41
CA GLU A 89 -11.65 3.97 -1.75
C GLU A 89 -11.92 3.06 -0.54
N ILE A 90 -11.32 3.35 0.62
CA ILE A 90 -11.47 2.55 1.83
C ILE A 90 -12.93 2.54 2.33
N LEU A 91 -13.60 3.69 2.30
CA LEU A 91 -15.01 3.77 2.72
C LEU A 91 -15.96 3.08 1.74
N GLY A 92 -15.60 3.01 0.46
CA GLY A 92 -16.40 2.31 -0.57
C GLY A 92 -16.39 0.80 -0.41
N GLU A 93 -15.25 0.21 -0.10
CA GLU A 93 -15.09 -1.24 0.11
C GLU A 93 -15.43 -1.67 1.53
N GLU A 94 -15.36 -0.75 2.49
CA GLU A 94 -15.64 -1.00 3.91
C GLU A 94 -14.84 -2.18 4.50
N PRO A 95 -13.51 -2.26 4.31
CA PRO A 95 -12.71 -3.35 4.87
C PRO A 95 -12.76 -3.37 6.40
N ASP A 96 -12.78 -4.55 6.98
CA ASP A 96 -12.70 -4.77 8.42
C ASP A 96 -11.30 -4.45 8.96
N LEU A 97 -10.27 -4.80 8.18
CA LEU A 97 -8.85 -4.51 8.45
C LEU A 97 -8.18 -3.97 7.18
N VAL A 98 -7.30 -2.99 7.36
CA VAL A 98 -6.50 -2.39 6.28
C VAL A 98 -5.03 -2.44 6.67
N GLY A 99 -4.18 -3.00 5.82
CA GLY A 99 -2.73 -2.80 5.85
C GLY A 99 -2.35 -1.61 4.98
N LEU A 100 -1.69 -0.63 5.57
CA LEU A 100 -1.20 0.55 4.88
C LEU A 100 0.32 0.54 4.83
N GLN A 101 0.88 0.88 3.67
CA GLN A 101 2.31 1.06 3.44
C GLN A 101 2.59 2.51 3.05
N GLU A 102 3.80 2.97 3.23
CA GLU A 102 4.24 4.34 2.94
C GLU A 102 3.40 5.42 3.64
N VAL A 103 3.04 5.18 4.89
CA VAL A 103 2.31 6.17 5.70
C VAL A 103 3.28 7.22 6.23
N ALA A 104 3.75 8.07 5.32
CA ALA A 104 4.84 9.02 5.59
C ALA A 104 4.49 10.04 6.68
N LEU A 105 5.52 10.39 7.46
CA LEU A 105 5.52 11.55 8.35
C LEU A 105 6.67 12.47 7.94
N TRP A 106 6.32 13.56 7.26
CA TRP A 106 7.24 14.60 6.83
C TRP A 106 7.35 15.70 7.87
N ARG A 107 8.59 16.07 8.22
CA ARG A 107 8.91 17.13 9.17
C ARG A 107 10.00 18.05 8.63
N GLU A 108 10.09 19.24 9.17
CA GLU A 108 11.03 20.28 8.78
C GLU A 108 11.82 20.82 9.98
N ALA A 109 13.05 21.26 9.73
CA ALA A 109 13.90 22.03 10.63
C ALA A 109 14.76 23.03 9.83
N PRO A 110 15.45 23.99 10.46
CA PRO A 110 16.49 24.78 9.81
C PRO A 110 17.58 23.88 9.19
N PRO A 111 18.21 24.30 8.08
CA PRO A 111 19.18 23.49 7.35
C PRO A 111 20.42 23.17 8.20
N SER A 112 20.80 21.90 8.25
CA SER A 112 21.95 21.37 8.98
C SER A 112 22.44 20.06 8.37
N LEU A 113 23.77 19.87 8.34
CA LEU A 113 24.39 18.59 8.00
C LEU A 113 24.50 17.65 9.22
N GLY A 114 24.29 18.16 10.44
CA GLY A 114 24.40 17.39 11.68
C GLY A 114 23.65 16.07 11.67
N PRO A 115 22.34 16.04 11.31
CA PRO A 115 21.56 14.81 11.24
C PRO A 115 22.10 13.76 10.26
N VAL A 116 22.61 14.18 9.09
CA VAL A 116 23.20 13.28 8.09
C VAL A 116 24.42 12.56 8.65
N PHE A 117 25.32 13.29 9.31
CA PHE A 117 26.56 12.71 9.82
C PHE A 117 26.36 11.92 11.12
N SER A 118 25.52 12.42 12.02
CA SER A 118 25.25 11.76 13.30
C SER A 118 24.29 10.56 13.19
N GLY A 119 23.48 10.51 12.13
CA GLY A 119 22.36 9.58 12.03
C GLY A 119 21.23 9.84 13.05
N ARG A 120 21.17 11.06 13.61
CA ARG A 120 20.16 11.46 14.61
C ARG A 120 19.29 12.58 14.05
N PRO A 121 18.07 12.26 13.57
CA PRO A 121 17.16 13.27 13.08
C PRO A 121 16.69 14.23 14.18
N GLU A 122 16.60 15.52 13.86
CA GLU A 122 16.27 16.61 14.80
C GLU A 122 14.99 17.35 14.42
N ALA A 123 14.56 17.27 13.15
CA ALA A 123 13.37 17.97 12.68
C ALA A 123 12.09 17.47 13.39
N THR A 124 11.35 18.40 13.97
CA THR A 124 10.13 18.11 14.74
C THR A 124 8.88 18.83 14.22
N LYS A 125 9.04 19.89 13.41
CA LYS A 125 7.91 20.64 12.83
C LYS A 125 7.23 19.80 11.76
N VAL A 126 6.04 19.29 12.08
CA VAL A 126 5.26 18.46 11.15
C VAL A 126 4.82 19.27 9.95
N LYS A 127 5.20 18.82 8.74
CA LYS A 127 4.71 19.31 7.46
C LYS A 127 3.46 18.51 7.03
N TYR A 128 3.59 17.19 6.95
CA TYR A 128 2.50 16.27 6.63
C TYR A 128 2.59 15.02 7.50
N ASP A 129 1.51 14.70 8.20
CA ASP A 129 1.29 13.39 8.84
C ASP A 129 0.21 12.65 8.06
N PHE A 130 0.61 11.71 7.20
CA PHE A 130 -0.30 10.99 6.31
C PHE A 130 -1.34 10.19 7.08
N LEU A 131 -0.95 9.57 8.21
CA LEU A 131 -1.90 8.84 9.06
C LEU A 131 -2.99 9.76 9.60
N LYS A 132 -2.59 10.90 10.18
CA LYS A 132 -3.52 11.89 10.75
C LYS A 132 -4.45 12.45 9.67
N LEU A 133 -3.92 12.79 8.51
CA LEU A 133 -4.68 13.33 7.38
C LEU A 133 -5.68 12.32 6.82
N LEU A 134 -5.26 11.07 6.64
CA LEU A 134 -6.15 10.00 6.17
C LEU A 134 -7.25 9.68 7.18
N LEU A 135 -6.90 9.54 8.47
CA LEU A 135 -7.88 9.29 9.53
C LEU A 135 -8.90 10.44 9.68
N ALA A 136 -8.49 11.68 9.46
CA ALA A 136 -9.40 12.83 9.46
C ALA A 136 -10.46 12.72 8.34
N GLN A 137 -10.11 12.15 7.18
CA GLN A 137 -11.07 11.91 6.10
C GLN A 137 -11.93 10.67 6.38
N LEU A 138 -11.34 9.55 6.83
CA LEU A 138 -12.05 8.33 7.15
C LEU A 138 -13.08 8.50 8.27
N ASN A 139 -12.79 9.38 9.22
CA ASN A 139 -13.58 9.60 10.43
C ASN A 139 -14.42 10.89 10.39
N LYS A 140 -14.56 11.49 9.20
CA LYS A 140 -15.34 12.72 9.03
C LYS A 140 -16.80 12.48 9.42
N GLY A 141 -17.27 13.16 10.46
CA GLY A 141 -18.64 13.07 10.98
C GLY A 141 -18.89 11.89 11.92
N LYS A 142 -18.19 10.77 11.75
CA LYS A 142 -18.28 9.59 12.64
C LYS A 142 -16.96 8.83 12.64
N ALA A 143 -16.52 8.35 13.81
CA ALA A 143 -15.36 7.50 13.93
C ALA A 143 -15.62 6.12 13.30
N LEU A 144 -14.99 5.82 12.15
CA LEU A 144 -15.16 4.59 11.40
C LEU A 144 -13.91 3.71 11.40
N TYR A 145 -12.70 4.29 11.52
CA TYR A 145 -11.44 3.55 11.54
C TYR A 145 -10.53 4.05 12.66
N ARG A 146 -9.76 3.15 13.22
CA ARG A 146 -8.70 3.45 14.18
C ARG A 146 -7.41 2.71 13.85
N PRO A 147 -6.24 3.28 14.14
CA PRO A 147 -4.99 2.54 14.07
C PRO A 147 -4.95 1.48 15.18
N VAL A 148 -4.38 0.33 14.87
CA VAL A 148 -4.16 -0.78 15.82
C VAL A 148 -2.68 -0.95 16.11
N VAL A 149 -1.86 -0.89 15.08
CA VAL A 149 -0.40 -0.97 15.14
C VAL A 149 0.18 0.03 14.17
N VAL A 150 1.24 0.69 14.59
CA VAL A 150 2.08 1.58 13.76
C VAL A 150 3.52 1.13 13.93
N GLN A 151 4.22 0.88 12.84
CA GLN A 151 5.65 0.61 12.80
C GLN A 151 6.35 1.78 12.14
N ASP A 152 7.28 2.40 12.84
CA ASP A 152 8.23 3.33 12.24
C ASP A 152 9.37 2.52 11.60
N GLU A 153 9.64 2.80 10.33
CA GLU A 153 10.65 2.11 9.54
C GLU A 153 11.83 3.04 9.27
N PHE A 154 12.03 3.43 8.01
CA PHE A 154 13.07 4.35 7.63
C PHE A 154 12.81 5.76 8.22
N ASP A 155 13.79 6.30 8.95
CA ASP A 155 13.75 7.66 9.51
C ASP A 155 15.04 8.39 9.18
N PHE A 156 14.95 9.39 8.32
CA PHE A 156 16.11 10.08 7.79
C PHE A 156 15.84 11.57 7.59
N GLU A 157 16.85 12.39 7.88
CA GLU A 157 16.81 13.85 7.75
C GLU A 157 18.02 14.37 6.98
N ALA A 158 17.76 15.27 6.04
CA ALA A 158 18.82 15.88 5.24
C ALA A 158 18.47 17.33 4.84
N PRO A 159 19.51 18.18 4.59
CA PRO A 159 19.32 19.49 4.03
C PRO A 159 18.83 19.42 2.58
N ALA A 160 18.01 20.39 2.20
CA ALA A 160 17.29 20.43 0.93
C ALA A 160 17.26 21.86 0.35
N ASN A 161 17.55 21.99 -0.93
CA ASN A 161 17.28 23.18 -1.74
C ASN A 161 15.79 23.19 -2.10
N ALA A 162 14.96 23.63 -1.17
CA ALA A 162 13.50 23.53 -1.29
C ALA A 162 12.91 24.47 -2.33
N ASN A 163 13.53 25.60 -2.64
CA ASN A 163 13.04 26.56 -3.64
C ASN A 163 13.65 26.31 -5.03
N GLY A 164 14.75 25.54 -5.14
CA GLY A 164 15.44 25.23 -6.38
C GLY A 164 16.30 26.38 -6.93
N LEU A 165 16.62 27.38 -6.11
CA LEU A 165 17.47 28.51 -6.49
C LEU A 165 18.87 28.37 -5.90
N PRO A 166 19.91 28.81 -6.60
CA PRO A 166 21.28 28.71 -6.11
C PRO A 166 21.64 29.87 -5.16
N GLY A 167 22.33 29.54 -4.05
CA GLY A 167 23.05 30.53 -3.23
C GLY A 167 22.20 31.46 -2.37
N ASP A 168 20.92 31.13 -2.15
CA ASP A 168 19.99 31.97 -1.39
C ASP A 168 19.47 31.32 -0.10
N GLY A 169 20.02 30.15 0.26
CA GLY A 169 19.66 29.46 1.47
C GLY A 169 20.15 30.19 2.74
N PRO A 170 19.39 30.12 3.85
CA PRO A 170 19.77 30.73 5.14
C PRO A 170 21.01 30.08 5.77
N GLY A 171 21.50 28.96 5.21
CA GLY A 171 22.76 28.31 5.60
C GLY A 171 24.02 29.11 5.35
N GLY A 172 23.94 30.27 4.68
CA GLY A 172 25.04 31.19 4.43
C GLY A 172 25.97 30.75 3.29
N THR A 173 27.27 30.60 3.55
CA THR A 173 28.28 30.16 2.57
C THR A 173 28.62 28.69 2.75
N GLY A 174 29.25 28.09 1.75
CA GLY A 174 29.73 26.71 1.79
C GLY A 174 28.67 25.68 1.38
N LEU A 175 28.73 24.47 1.94
CA LEU A 175 27.87 23.32 1.52
C LEU A 175 26.39 23.56 1.72
N LEU A 176 25.97 24.41 2.66
CA LEU A 176 24.58 24.73 2.96
C LEU A 176 24.05 25.98 2.25
N ALA A 177 24.86 26.63 1.39
CA ALA A 177 24.48 27.86 0.72
C ALA A 177 23.17 27.77 -0.09
N ASN A 178 22.82 26.55 -0.54
CA ASN A 178 21.62 26.31 -1.32
C ASN A 178 20.50 25.63 -0.49
N ALA A 179 20.69 25.43 0.82
CA ALA A 179 19.70 24.71 1.63
C ALA A 179 18.83 25.68 2.42
N GLU A 180 17.52 25.64 2.22
CA GLU A 180 16.55 26.44 3.00
C GLU A 180 16.00 25.68 4.19
N VAL A 181 15.97 24.34 4.13
CA VAL A 181 15.30 23.49 5.11
C VAL A 181 16.00 22.14 5.24
N ASN A 182 15.92 21.52 6.41
CA ASN A 182 16.03 20.08 6.53
C ASN A 182 14.66 19.44 6.33
N GLY A 183 14.58 18.46 5.42
CA GLY A 183 13.45 17.56 5.29
C GLY A 183 13.72 16.27 6.04
N ARG A 184 12.77 15.82 6.88
CA ARG A 184 12.82 14.52 7.56
C ARG A 184 11.64 13.68 7.17
N LEU A 185 11.92 12.48 6.65
CA LEU A 185 10.96 11.44 6.37
C LEU A 185 11.05 10.36 7.46
N THR A 186 9.92 10.07 8.12
CA THR A 186 9.71 8.77 8.78
C THR A 186 8.70 8.01 7.96
N MET A 187 9.09 6.87 7.40
CA MET A 187 8.19 5.96 6.71
C MET A 187 7.57 5.00 7.71
N ARG A 188 6.27 4.72 7.54
CA ARG A 188 5.53 3.88 8.49
C ARG A 188 4.66 2.87 7.77
N ASP A 189 4.54 1.70 8.39
CA ASP A 189 3.51 0.72 8.10
C ASP A 189 2.44 0.71 9.20
N VAL A 190 1.16 0.60 8.80
CA VAL A 190 0.04 0.74 9.74
C VAL A 190 -1.04 -0.31 9.48
N ILE A 191 -1.58 -0.90 10.55
CA ILE A 191 -2.85 -1.63 10.48
C ILE A 191 -3.97 -0.74 11.02
N LEU A 192 -5.02 -0.57 10.20
CA LEU A 192 -6.29 0.03 10.65
C LEU A 192 -7.34 -1.05 10.89
N ALA A 193 -8.20 -0.82 11.88
CA ALA A 193 -9.38 -1.64 12.14
C ALA A 193 -10.65 -0.80 12.07
N ARG A 194 -11.71 -1.36 11.47
CA ARG A 194 -13.02 -0.71 11.37
C ARG A 194 -13.74 -0.72 12.72
N ILE A 195 -14.20 0.44 13.15
CA ILE A 195 -14.95 0.65 14.39
C ILE A 195 -16.42 0.24 14.17
N GLY A 196 -17.00 -0.47 15.13
CA GLY A 196 -18.43 -0.83 15.10
C GLY A 196 -18.79 -1.97 14.13
N ALA A 197 -17.80 -2.57 13.44
CA ALA A 197 -18.00 -3.69 12.49
C ALA A 197 -17.84 -5.08 13.14
N GLY A 198 -17.79 -5.18 14.46
CA GLY A 198 -17.55 -6.44 15.17
C GLY A 198 -16.11 -6.94 15.02
N VAL A 199 -15.16 -6.03 14.77
CA VAL A 199 -13.73 -6.33 14.72
C VAL A 199 -13.14 -6.24 16.12
N VAL A 200 -12.55 -7.35 16.57
CA VAL A 200 -11.81 -7.43 17.83
C VAL A 200 -10.38 -7.79 17.52
N THR A 201 -9.43 -6.97 17.99
CA THR A 201 -7.99 -7.16 17.78
C THR A 201 -7.27 -7.38 19.10
N SER A 202 -6.25 -8.22 19.09
CA SER A 202 -5.40 -8.55 20.25
C SER A 202 -3.96 -8.82 19.79
N ASN A 203 -3.03 -8.84 20.73
CA ASN A 203 -1.62 -9.16 20.48
C ASN A 203 -0.98 -8.31 19.36
N PRO A 204 -1.10 -6.96 19.40
CA PRO A 204 -0.43 -6.14 18.42
C PRO A 204 1.09 -6.29 18.53
N LYS A 205 1.76 -6.50 17.40
CA LYS A 205 3.21 -6.60 17.30
C LYS A 205 3.71 -5.87 16.07
N ASN A 206 4.95 -5.40 16.16
CA ASN A 206 5.66 -4.74 15.07
C ASN A 206 7.16 -4.87 15.28
N ALA A 207 7.93 -4.88 14.21
CA ALA A 207 9.39 -4.78 14.25
C ALA A 207 9.94 -4.43 12.86
N ASN A 208 11.19 -3.99 12.83
CA ASN A 208 11.98 -3.90 11.61
C ASN A 208 12.62 -5.25 11.29
N PHE A 209 12.86 -5.51 10.00
CA PHE A 209 13.66 -6.65 9.54
C PHE A 209 15.12 -6.50 9.96
N SER A 210 15.81 -7.61 10.14
CA SER A 210 17.25 -7.64 10.39
C SER A 210 18.05 -7.46 9.10
N LYS A 211 17.46 -7.81 7.96
CA LYS A 211 18.07 -7.67 6.63
C LYS A 211 17.77 -6.28 6.08
N LEU A 212 18.81 -5.50 5.89
CA LEU A 212 18.75 -4.09 5.49
C LEU A 212 19.49 -3.89 4.17
N LEU A 213 18.94 -3.03 3.33
CA LEU A 213 19.69 -2.46 2.22
C LEU A 213 20.59 -1.34 2.76
N VAL A 214 21.86 -1.35 2.39
CA VAL A 214 22.80 -0.27 2.69
C VAL A 214 23.10 0.48 1.40
N VAL A 215 22.82 1.77 1.39
CA VAL A 215 23.09 2.66 0.26
C VAL A 215 24.14 3.71 0.64
N LYS A 216 24.92 4.16 -0.33
CA LYS A 216 25.87 5.27 -0.16
C LYS A 216 25.27 6.53 -0.75
N VAL A 217 25.13 7.58 0.04
CA VAL A 217 24.63 8.87 -0.40
C VAL A 217 25.72 9.93 -0.26
N ALA A 218 25.63 11.00 -1.02
CA ALA A 218 26.62 12.10 -1.03
C ALA A 218 28.07 11.59 -1.24
N GLY A 219 28.22 10.49 -1.97
CA GLY A 219 29.50 9.90 -2.33
C GLY A 219 30.21 9.07 -1.25
N ALA A 220 29.79 9.14 0.02
CA ALA A 220 30.53 8.48 1.11
C ALA A 220 29.68 7.97 2.28
N LYS A 221 28.56 8.61 2.61
CA LYS A 221 27.77 8.26 3.79
C LYS A 221 26.94 7.00 3.52
N GLU A 222 27.17 5.96 4.32
CA GLU A 222 26.35 4.76 4.31
C GLU A 222 25.09 4.97 5.15
N ILE A 223 23.94 4.63 4.58
CA ILE A 223 22.63 4.71 5.20
C ILE A 223 21.96 3.35 5.07
N SER A 224 21.47 2.82 6.19
CA SER A 224 20.67 1.60 6.20
C SER A 224 19.21 1.95 5.96
N VAL A 225 18.62 1.37 4.92
CA VAL A 225 17.18 1.46 4.65
C VAL A 225 16.48 0.39 5.47
N THR A 226 15.67 0.82 6.43
CA THR A 226 14.89 -0.08 7.30
C THR A 226 13.50 -0.31 6.73
N ARG A 227 13.09 -1.57 6.71
CA ARG A 227 11.73 -2.05 6.39
C ARG A 227 11.23 -2.91 7.54
N GLY A 228 9.93 -3.13 7.61
CA GLY A 228 9.37 -3.86 8.73
C GLY A 228 8.03 -4.49 8.45
N TRP A 229 7.37 -4.80 9.54
CA TRP A 229 6.06 -5.43 9.53
C TRP A 229 5.24 -5.03 10.76
N THR A 230 3.93 -5.12 10.62
CA THR A 230 2.95 -5.00 11.69
C THR A 230 2.04 -6.22 11.71
N SER A 231 1.59 -6.66 12.88
CA SER A 231 0.65 -7.77 12.97
C SER A 231 -0.30 -7.66 14.16
N VAL A 232 -1.46 -8.31 14.04
CA VAL A 232 -2.45 -8.47 15.11
C VAL A 232 -3.16 -9.81 14.99
N ASP A 233 -3.61 -10.38 16.09
CA ASP A 233 -4.64 -11.40 16.08
C ASP A 233 -6.00 -10.73 15.99
N ALA A 234 -6.91 -11.26 15.16
CA ALA A 234 -8.22 -10.67 14.96
C ALA A 234 -9.35 -11.71 14.94
N THR A 235 -10.52 -11.28 15.35
CA THR A 235 -11.82 -11.90 15.03
C THR A 235 -12.74 -10.85 14.47
N VAL A 236 -13.61 -11.23 13.55
CA VAL A 236 -14.58 -10.33 12.92
C VAL A 236 -15.95 -10.97 12.98
N ARG A 237 -16.93 -10.29 13.60
CA ARG A 237 -18.32 -10.80 13.74
C ARG A 237 -18.39 -12.24 14.25
N GLY A 238 -17.53 -12.60 15.22
CA GLY A 238 -17.45 -13.95 15.79
C GLY A 238 -16.85 -14.99 14.85
N SER A 239 -16.05 -14.59 13.86
CA SER A 239 -15.25 -15.52 13.06
C SER A 239 -14.29 -16.34 13.92
N LYS A 240 -13.75 -17.42 13.40
CA LYS A 240 -12.54 -18.03 13.94
C LYS A 240 -11.41 -16.98 14.00
N LYS A 241 -10.57 -17.07 15.03
CA LYS A 241 -9.43 -16.18 15.16
C LYS A 241 -8.42 -16.44 14.04
N PHE A 242 -7.86 -15.38 13.49
CA PHE A 242 -6.80 -15.41 12.48
C PHE A 242 -5.71 -14.41 12.85
N HIS A 243 -4.55 -14.56 12.24
CA HIS A 243 -3.43 -13.64 12.38
C HIS A 243 -3.36 -12.76 11.14
N PHE A 244 -3.38 -11.44 11.31
CA PHE A 244 -3.30 -10.47 10.22
C PHE A 244 -1.94 -9.79 10.24
N VAL A 245 -1.22 -9.83 9.13
CA VAL A 245 0.13 -9.28 8.95
C VAL A 245 0.11 -8.26 7.83
N ASN A 246 0.74 -7.11 8.05
CA ASN A 246 1.01 -6.10 7.03
C ASN A 246 2.50 -5.84 6.95
N THR A 247 3.03 -5.66 5.74
CA THR A 247 4.46 -5.46 5.49
C THR A 247 4.72 -4.66 4.22
N HIS A 248 5.88 -4.01 4.17
CA HIS A 248 6.43 -3.40 2.97
C HIS A 248 7.89 -3.82 2.82
N LEU A 249 8.21 -4.65 1.81
CA LEU A 249 9.56 -5.14 1.55
C LEU A 249 10.39 -4.10 0.78
N GLU A 250 11.71 -4.34 0.71
CA GLU A 250 12.66 -3.41 0.10
C GLU A 250 12.37 -3.17 -1.39
N ALA A 251 12.28 -1.88 -1.76
CA ALA A 251 12.02 -1.43 -3.12
C ALA A 251 13.29 -1.28 -3.98
N PHE A 252 14.38 -0.80 -3.37
CA PHE A 252 15.64 -0.46 -4.07
C PHE A 252 16.63 -1.62 -4.13
N ASP A 253 16.13 -2.85 -4.10
CA ASP A 253 16.95 -4.05 -4.03
C ASP A 253 17.82 -4.24 -5.28
N ASN A 254 19.02 -4.77 -5.09
CA ASN A 254 19.83 -5.26 -6.19
C ASN A 254 19.39 -6.68 -6.55
N GLU A 255 18.51 -6.79 -7.52
CA GLU A 255 17.92 -8.05 -7.94
C GLU A 255 18.93 -9.02 -8.59
N ALA A 256 20.09 -8.51 -8.97
CA ALA A 256 21.21 -9.35 -9.42
C ALA A 256 21.84 -10.15 -8.26
N GLU A 257 21.62 -9.74 -7.02
CA GLU A 257 22.05 -10.48 -5.85
C GLU A 257 21.12 -11.65 -5.55
N TYR A 258 21.68 -12.78 -5.13
CA TYR A 258 20.88 -13.95 -4.79
C TYR A 258 21.32 -14.55 -3.44
N PRO A 259 20.42 -14.64 -2.45
CA PRO A 259 19.07 -14.05 -2.44
C PRO A 259 19.11 -12.51 -2.26
N SER A 260 18.21 -11.82 -2.93
CA SER A 260 18.07 -10.35 -2.78
C SER A 260 17.66 -9.96 -1.36
N VAL A 261 17.88 -8.68 -0.96
CA VAL A 261 17.50 -8.21 0.39
C VAL A 261 15.99 -8.42 0.62
N ARG A 262 15.13 -8.07 -0.34
CA ARG A 262 13.68 -8.31 -0.21
C ARG A 262 13.31 -9.78 -0.08
N ALA A 263 14.03 -10.67 -0.74
CA ALA A 263 13.83 -12.12 -0.58
C ALA A 263 14.27 -12.63 0.80
N GLN A 264 15.33 -12.04 1.36
CA GLN A 264 15.77 -12.34 2.73
C GLN A 264 14.74 -11.82 3.75
N GLN A 265 14.18 -10.62 3.56
CA GLN A 265 13.09 -10.06 4.39
C GLN A 265 11.83 -10.95 4.32
N ALA A 266 11.45 -11.41 3.11
CA ALA A 266 10.37 -12.40 2.97
C ALA A 266 10.69 -13.70 3.72
N GLY A 267 11.95 -14.12 3.76
CA GLY A 267 12.43 -15.25 4.57
C GLY A 267 12.22 -15.03 6.06
N GLU A 268 12.50 -13.83 6.57
CA GLU A 268 12.25 -13.47 7.98
C GLU A 268 10.76 -13.52 8.33
N LEU A 269 9.87 -13.12 7.40
CA LEU A 269 8.42 -13.20 7.63
C LEU A 269 7.96 -14.63 7.94
N VAL A 270 8.47 -15.61 7.18
CA VAL A 270 7.99 -16.99 7.21
C VAL A 270 8.89 -17.95 8.02
N ALA A 271 10.01 -17.46 8.53
CA ALA A 271 10.91 -18.26 9.39
C ALA A 271 10.21 -18.69 10.68
N PRO A 272 10.64 -19.79 11.32
CA PRO A 272 10.14 -20.16 12.64
C PRO A 272 10.25 -19.00 13.64
N GLY A 273 9.11 -18.57 14.19
CA GLY A 273 9.02 -17.38 15.05
C GLY A 273 8.88 -16.05 14.33
N GLY A 274 8.92 -16.03 13.00
CA GLY A 274 8.62 -14.85 12.18
C GLY A 274 7.14 -14.43 12.26
N PRO A 275 6.82 -13.21 11.85
CA PRO A 275 5.47 -12.66 12.01
C PRO A 275 4.40 -13.41 11.21
N ALA A 276 4.77 -14.06 10.11
CA ALA A 276 3.84 -14.85 9.31
C ALA A 276 3.88 -16.35 9.65
N ALA A 277 4.65 -16.77 10.66
CA ALA A 277 4.70 -18.15 11.17
C ALA A 277 3.79 -18.28 12.40
N SER A 278 2.50 -18.41 12.21
CA SER A 278 1.48 -18.48 13.27
C SER A 278 0.80 -19.86 13.30
N LYS A 279 0.29 -20.24 14.49
CA LYS A 279 -0.63 -21.40 14.63
C LYS A 279 -2.05 -21.07 14.19
N LEU A 280 -2.38 -19.80 14.06
CA LEU A 280 -3.65 -19.30 13.51
C LEU A 280 -3.51 -19.21 11.98
N PRO A 281 -4.61 -19.36 11.22
CA PRO A 281 -4.59 -19.01 9.82
C PRO A 281 -4.08 -17.59 9.62
N VAL A 282 -3.10 -17.40 8.74
CA VAL A 282 -2.50 -16.09 8.47
C VAL A 282 -3.17 -15.47 7.25
N ILE A 283 -3.53 -14.20 7.37
CA ILE A 283 -3.84 -13.31 6.25
C ILE A 283 -2.75 -12.26 6.21
N LEU A 284 -1.92 -12.31 5.16
CA LEU A 284 -0.86 -11.34 4.92
C LEU A 284 -1.28 -10.39 3.81
N VAL A 285 -1.13 -9.10 4.06
CA VAL A 285 -1.30 -8.04 3.07
C VAL A 285 -0.03 -7.21 2.98
N GLY A 286 0.23 -6.57 1.86
CA GLY A 286 1.38 -5.67 1.75
C GLY A 286 1.90 -5.50 0.35
N ASP A 287 2.82 -4.57 0.25
CA ASP A 287 3.66 -4.35 -0.91
C ASP A 287 4.93 -5.20 -0.76
N LEU A 288 5.02 -6.29 -1.50
CA LEU A 288 6.19 -7.17 -1.47
C LEU A 288 7.29 -6.69 -2.42
N ASN A 289 7.06 -5.62 -3.19
CA ASN A 289 7.96 -5.18 -4.25
C ASN A 289 8.45 -6.33 -5.16
N SER A 290 7.62 -7.36 -5.33
CA SER A 290 7.99 -8.63 -5.95
C SER A 290 6.86 -9.17 -6.82
N ASP A 291 7.13 -9.37 -8.09
CA ASP A 291 6.16 -9.84 -9.06
C ASP A 291 6.74 -10.97 -9.94
N VAL A 292 6.05 -12.11 -9.96
CA VAL A 292 6.43 -13.25 -10.81
C VAL A 292 5.69 -13.30 -12.15
N LYS A 293 4.66 -12.47 -12.33
CA LYS A 293 3.85 -12.48 -13.55
C LYS A 293 4.27 -11.42 -14.54
N THR A 294 4.72 -10.30 -14.03
CA THR A 294 5.14 -9.15 -14.82
C THR A 294 6.59 -8.77 -14.47
N GLU A 295 7.40 -9.77 -14.13
CA GLU A 295 8.82 -9.61 -13.79
C GLU A 295 9.55 -8.80 -14.88
N VAL A 296 9.87 -7.54 -14.56
CA VAL A 296 10.51 -6.60 -15.49
C VAL A 296 12.01 -6.77 -15.47
N LYS A 297 12.55 -7.08 -14.30
CA LYS A 297 13.97 -7.31 -14.09
C LYS A 297 14.21 -8.71 -13.56
N PRO A 298 15.33 -9.35 -13.93
CA PRO A 298 15.70 -10.63 -13.36
C PRO A 298 15.75 -10.57 -11.82
N GLY A 299 14.99 -11.43 -11.14
CA GLY A 299 14.96 -11.49 -9.69
C GLY A 299 13.75 -10.86 -9.01
N ASP A 300 12.96 -10.04 -9.71
CA ASP A 300 11.75 -9.39 -9.18
C ASP A 300 10.81 -10.37 -8.44
N GLY A 301 10.73 -11.60 -8.90
CA GLY A 301 9.87 -12.62 -8.28
C GLY A 301 10.46 -13.35 -7.07
N GLN A 302 11.67 -13.04 -6.59
CA GLN A 302 12.33 -13.85 -5.56
C GLN A 302 11.53 -13.86 -4.24
N ALA A 303 11.10 -12.71 -3.72
CA ALA A 303 10.36 -12.62 -2.46
C ALA A 303 9.01 -13.32 -2.55
N TYR A 304 8.26 -13.13 -3.64
CA TYR A 304 6.99 -13.83 -3.88
C TYR A 304 7.19 -15.37 -3.89
N ARG A 305 8.29 -15.86 -4.52
CA ARG A 305 8.61 -17.28 -4.53
C ARG A 305 8.95 -17.82 -3.13
N VAL A 306 9.59 -17.03 -2.27
CA VAL A 306 9.80 -17.38 -0.85
C VAL A 306 8.45 -17.60 -0.15
N MET A 307 7.52 -16.65 -0.29
CA MET A 307 6.18 -16.75 0.30
C MET A 307 5.42 -17.99 -0.20
N THR A 308 5.43 -18.22 -1.51
CA THR A 308 4.70 -19.36 -2.09
C THR A 308 5.30 -20.71 -1.73
N LYS A 309 6.63 -20.82 -1.57
CA LYS A 309 7.32 -22.01 -1.05
C LYS A 309 6.96 -22.30 0.40
N ALA A 310 6.74 -21.25 1.20
CA ALA A 310 6.27 -21.37 2.58
C ALA A 310 4.77 -21.71 2.70
N GLY A 311 4.07 -21.91 1.58
CA GLY A 311 2.67 -22.34 1.58
C GLY A 311 1.66 -21.21 1.33
N PHE A 312 2.09 -19.97 1.30
CA PHE A 312 1.19 -18.84 1.03
C PHE A 312 0.55 -18.91 -0.36
N ARG A 313 -0.72 -18.55 -0.43
CA ARG A 313 -1.50 -18.52 -1.68
C ARG A 313 -2.24 -17.21 -1.81
N GLU A 314 -2.21 -16.65 -3.02
CA GLU A 314 -2.87 -15.40 -3.37
C GLU A 314 -4.37 -15.43 -3.11
N ARG A 315 -4.88 -14.31 -2.59
CA ARG A 315 -6.30 -14.04 -2.31
C ARG A 315 -6.78 -12.75 -2.95
N ALA A 316 -5.97 -12.09 -3.77
CA ALA A 316 -6.38 -11.05 -4.70
C ALA A 316 -6.26 -11.59 -6.12
N THR A 317 -7.36 -12.00 -6.74
CA THR A 317 -7.38 -12.63 -8.05
C THR A 317 -7.83 -11.66 -9.15
N GLY A 318 -7.60 -12.02 -10.41
CA GLY A 318 -7.88 -11.20 -11.58
C GLY A 318 -6.62 -10.74 -12.30
N LYS A 319 -6.68 -9.59 -12.97
CA LYS A 319 -5.51 -8.88 -13.51
C LYS A 319 -5.19 -7.69 -12.60
N PRO A 320 -4.83 -7.90 -11.35
CA PRO A 320 -4.61 -6.80 -10.43
C PRO A 320 -3.16 -6.37 -10.51
N THR A 321 -2.78 -5.87 -11.67
CA THR A 321 -1.60 -5.05 -11.72
C THR A 321 -1.97 -3.70 -11.12
N GLY A 322 -1.24 -3.26 -10.14
CA GLY A 322 -1.55 -2.08 -9.36
C GLY A 322 -0.43 -1.06 -9.28
N CYS A 323 0.76 -1.39 -9.76
CA CYS A 323 1.94 -0.53 -9.68
C CYS A 323 2.55 -0.33 -11.08
N CYS A 324 3.22 0.74 -11.33
CA CYS A 324 3.20 2.01 -10.65
C CYS A 324 2.91 3.11 -11.68
N ILE A 325 2.16 4.12 -11.30
CA ILE A 325 2.10 5.34 -12.11
C ILE A 325 3.50 5.94 -12.09
N ASP A 326 4.01 6.33 -13.23
CA ASP A 326 5.23 7.13 -13.30
C ASP A 326 4.94 8.48 -12.63
N SER A 327 5.25 8.51 -11.35
CA SER A 327 5.00 9.63 -10.45
C SER A 327 6.15 10.63 -10.48
N SER A 328 6.92 10.65 -11.57
CA SER A 328 8.16 11.43 -11.67
C SER A 328 8.03 12.88 -11.21
N TYR A 329 6.81 13.37 -11.00
CA TYR A 329 6.62 14.71 -10.45
C TYR A 329 5.40 14.92 -9.54
N ASP A 330 4.14 14.84 -10.00
CA ASP A 330 3.03 15.43 -9.26
C ASP A 330 1.76 14.57 -9.13
N LEU A 331 1.77 13.34 -9.63
CA LEU A 331 0.59 12.45 -9.68
C LEU A 331 -0.63 13.03 -10.43
N LYS A 332 -0.45 14.06 -11.24
CA LYS A 332 -1.51 14.63 -12.09
C LYS A 332 -1.46 14.11 -13.52
N THR A 333 -0.31 13.64 -13.94
CA THR A 333 -0.10 13.04 -15.26
C THR A 333 -0.16 11.51 -15.16
N GLY A 334 0.32 10.78 -16.12
CA GLY A 334 0.31 9.33 -16.15
C GLY A 334 -1.03 8.69 -16.50
N SER A 335 -1.02 7.38 -16.64
CA SER A 335 -2.13 6.57 -17.12
C SER A 335 -2.25 5.29 -16.30
N ASN A 336 -3.47 4.76 -16.12
CA ASN A 336 -3.68 3.46 -15.49
C ASN A 336 -3.06 2.28 -16.26
N LYS A 337 -2.57 2.49 -17.49
CA LYS A 337 -1.81 1.50 -18.25
C LYS A 337 -0.41 1.26 -17.66
N GLU A 338 0.12 2.26 -16.96
CA GLU A 338 1.41 2.18 -16.26
C GLU A 338 1.34 1.26 -15.03
N MET A 339 0.14 1.11 -14.43
CA MET A 339 -0.12 0.14 -13.37
C MET A 339 -0.11 -1.30 -13.91
N ASN A 340 1.03 -1.78 -14.38
CA ASN A 340 1.17 -3.06 -15.07
C ASN A 340 1.94 -4.11 -14.26
N HIS A 341 2.40 -3.77 -13.05
CA HIS A 341 3.06 -4.66 -12.10
C HIS A 341 2.13 -5.13 -10.99
N LYS A 342 2.35 -6.36 -10.52
CA LYS A 342 1.66 -6.91 -9.36
C LYS A 342 2.64 -7.08 -8.20
N VAL A 343 2.89 -6.03 -7.47
CA VAL A 343 3.77 -6.02 -6.29
C VAL A 343 3.00 -6.02 -4.97
N ASP A 344 1.74 -5.56 -4.99
CA ASP A 344 0.83 -5.61 -3.85
C ASP A 344 0.10 -6.95 -3.79
N HIS A 345 -0.02 -7.50 -2.60
CA HIS A 345 -0.56 -8.84 -2.38
C HIS A 345 -1.52 -8.94 -1.20
N ILE A 346 -2.47 -9.86 -1.32
CA ILE A 346 -3.29 -10.38 -0.22
C ILE A 346 -3.15 -11.90 -0.27
N MET A 347 -2.53 -12.50 0.74
CA MET A 347 -2.16 -13.91 0.74
C MET A 347 -2.62 -14.62 2.02
N THR A 348 -2.73 -15.94 1.98
CA THR A 348 -2.94 -16.78 3.17
C THR A 348 -2.09 -18.05 3.11
N ASP A 349 -1.65 -18.53 4.25
CA ASP A 349 -0.99 -19.82 4.44
C ASP A 349 -1.99 -20.98 4.57
N ASP A 350 -3.26 -20.70 4.90
CA ASP A 350 -4.31 -21.71 5.02
C ASP A 350 -5.44 -21.52 3.98
N PRO A 351 -5.20 -21.93 2.73
CA PRO A 351 -6.21 -21.82 1.67
C PRO A 351 -7.41 -22.74 1.86
N LYS A 352 -7.38 -23.66 2.84
CA LYS A 352 -8.52 -24.53 3.16
C LYS A 352 -9.49 -23.81 4.08
N GLN A 353 -9.00 -23.05 5.07
CA GLN A 353 -9.83 -22.30 6.01
C GLN A 353 -10.17 -20.88 5.54
N VAL A 354 -9.31 -20.24 4.74
CA VAL A 354 -9.50 -18.88 4.23
C VAL A 354 -9.84 -18.93 2.75
N LYS A 355 -11.12 -18.82 2.41
CA LYS A 355 -11.63 -18.88 1.03
C LYS A 355 -11.85 -17.48 0.48
N LEU A 356 -11.41 -17.24 -0.75
CA LEU A 356 -11.77 -16.03 -1.47
C LEU A 356 -13.25 -16.08 -1.88
N LEU A 357 -13.98 -15.00 -1.58
CA LEU A 357 -15.35 -14.76 -2.07
C LEU A 357 -15.33 -13.76 -3.22
N GLU A 358 -14.61 -12.64 -3.02
CA GLU A 358 -14.56 -11.52 -3.94
C GLU A 358 -13.23 -10.82 -3.83
N SER A 359 -12.74 -10.24 -4.91
CA SER A 359 -11.61 -9.31 -4.88
C SER A 359 -11.81 -8.17 -5.88
N ALA A 360 -11.28 -6.99 -5.53
CA ALA A 360 -11.33 -5.80 -6.36
C ALA A 360 -10.00 -5.05 -6.33
N VAL A 361 -9.78 -4.23 -7.35
CA VAL A 361 -8.69 -3.27 -7.44
C VAL A 361 -9.30 -1.87 -7.44
N THR A 362 -8.89 -1.04 -6.49
CA THR A 362 -9.35 0.33 -6.31
C THR A 362 -8.31 1.35 -6.77
N GLY A 363 -8.67 2.61 -6.90
CA GLY A 363 -7.69 3.68 -7.18
C GLY A 363 -7.13 3.68 -8.60
N ARG A 364 -7.80 3.04 -9.58
CA ARG A 364 -7.37 3.01 -10.99
C ARG A 364 -7.92 4.19 -11.82
N ALA A 365 -8.31 5.25 -11.18
CA ALA A 365 -8.74 6.49 -11.80
C ALA A 365 -8.39 7.68 -10.90
N LYS A 366 -8.14 8.82 -11.51
CA LYS A 366 -7.86 10.05 -10.76
C LYS A 366 -9.07 10.48 -9.93
N SER A 367 -8.80 10.97 -8.73
CA SER A 367 -9.74 11.60 -7.83
C SER A 367 -9.27 13.02 -7.51
N ASN A 368 -10.17 14.02 -7.59
CA ASN A 368 -9.82 15.40 -7.33
C ASN A 368 -8.61 15.93 -8.16
N GLY A 369 -8.43 15.41 -9.38
CA GLY A 369 -7.35 15.80 -10.29
C GLY A 369 -6.02 15.09 -10.09
N TYR A 370 -5.91 14.18 -9.08
CA TYR A 370 -4.73 13.41 -8.77
C TYR A 370 -4.98 11.91 -8.91
N TRP A 371 -3.95 11.11 -9.16
CA TRP A 371 -3.89 9.74 -8.72
C TRP A 371 -3.77 9.75 -7.20
N ASP A 372 -4.58 8.95 -6.50
CA ASP A 372 -4.58 8.95 -5.03
C ASP A 372 -3.31 8.34 -4.45
N SER A 373 -2.63 7.48 -5.23
CA SER A 373 -1.29 6.92 -5.05
C SER A 373 -0.76 6.50 -6.41
N ASP A 374 0.52 6.24 -6.55
CA ASP A 374 1.12 5.56 -7.70
C ASP A 374 0.78 4.07 -7.75
N HIS A 375 0.32 3.50 -6.64
CA HIS A 375 -0.27 2.17 -6.56
C HIS A 375 -1.81 2.20 -6.61
N ALA A 376 -2.40 1.13 -7.12
CA ALA A 376 -3.80 0.80 -6.87
C ALA A 376 -3.95 0.05 -5.55
N GLY A 377 -5.13 0.13 -4.92
CA GLY A 377 -5.44 -0.66 -3.73
C GLY A 377 -5.93 -2.06 -4.08
N LEU A 378 -5.62 -3.05 -3.25
CA LEU A 378 -6.19 -4.39 -3.33
C LEU A 378 -7.20 -4.62 -2.23
N PHE A 379 -8.39 -5.10 -2.59
CA PHE A 379 -9.44 -5.50 -1.68
C PHE A 379 -9.77 -6.98 -1.85
N SER A 380 -10.09 -7.67 -0.75
CA SER A 380 -10.64 -9.03 -0.78
C SER A 380 -11.67 -9.24 0.33
N ALA A 381 -12.80 -9.82 -0.05
CA ALA A 381 -13.74 -10.43 0.88
C ALA A 381 -13.40 -11.91 1.00
N LEU A 382 -13.10 -12.36 2.21
CA LEU A 382 -12.63 -13.70 2.53
C LEU A 382 -13.66 -14.40 3.43
N ASN A 383 -13.95 -15.67 3.16
CA ASN A 383 -14.74 -16.49 4.07
C ASN A 383 -13.80 -17.28 4.98
N ILE A 384 -13.80 -16.99 6.28
CA ILE A 384 -13.06 -17.76 7.28
C ILE A 384 -13.96 -18.88 7.79
N LEU A 385 -13.62 -20.13 7.44
CA LEU A 385 -14.40 -21.30 7.81
C LEU A 385 -14.27 -21.58 9.34
N ARG A 386 -15.37 -22.07 9.92
CA ARG A 386 -15.45 -22.44 11.35
C ARG A 386 -14.83 -23.78 11.64
#